data_37f2a991f455e2746184b7db937c615d
#
_entry.id   37f2a991f455e2746184b7db937c615d
#
_cell.length_a   1.000
_cell.length_b   1.000
_cell.length_c   1.000
_cell.angle_alpha   90.00
_cell.angle_beta   90.00
_cell.angle_gamma   90.00
#
_symmetry.space_group_name_H-M   'P 1'
#
loop_
_entity.id
_entity.type
_entity.pdbx_description
1 polymer ?
#
loop_
_entity_poly.entity_id
_entity_poly.type
_entity_poly.pdbx_seq_one_letter_code
_entity_poly.pdbx_strand_id
1 'polypeptide(L)'
;GSEMCIRDSMHIYSKEISKLSDLKEGSTVAIPNDASNESRALFVLQSAGLLKLTTSDSSKLVGLPDITENPHQLKFKEVDASQTPRALDSVALSVVNYNYATAASLPKSESVFMEPLNKTSAQYINFIAATSKEKNNKVYKEVAKAYASKATEKAIKEQYPDGGELPAWDLKL
;
A
#
# COMPACT_ATOMS: atom_id res chain seq x y z
N GLY A 1 -22.71 -1.18 -10.54
CA GLY A 1 -22.25 -0.01 -9.82
C GLY A 1 -21.25 -0.40 -8.77
N SER A 2 -20.30 0.44 -8.52
CA SER A 2 -19.33 0.29 -7.43
C SER A 2 -19.20 1.63 -6.73
N GLU A 3 -19.06 1.58 -5.40
CA GLU A 3 -18.81 2.77 -4.57
C GLU A 3 -17.42 2.63 -3.97
N MET A 4 -16.57 3.64 -4.15
CA MET A 4 -15.23 3.69 -3.53
C MET A 4 -15.39 3.83 -2.01
N CYS A 5 -14.62 3.09 -1.24
CA CYS A 5 -14.81 3.00 0.20
C CYS A 5 -13.58 3.41 0.99
N ILE A 6 -12.54 2.58 1.04
CA ILE A 6 -11.36 2.77 1.85
C ILE A 6 -10.11 2.49 1.02
N ARG A 7 -9.09 3.30 1.19
CA ARG A 7 -7.75 3.01 0.73
C ARG A 7 -6.92 2.50 1.91
N ASP A 8 -6.46 1.27 1.78
CA ASP A 8 -5.40 0.69 2.59
C ASP A 8 -4.06 1.02 1.93
N SER A 9 -3.18 1.75 2.61
CA SER A 9 -1.88 2.16 2.06
C SER A 9 -0.84 1.05 2.17
N MET A 10 0.27 1.19 1.43
CA MET A 10 1.45 0.36 1.58
C MET A 10 2.60 1.22 2.07
N HIS A 11 3.37 0.75 3.04
CA HIS A 11 4.45 1.52 3.65
C HIS A 11 5.78 0.78 3.55
N ILE A 12 6.87 1.55 3.53
CA ILE A 12 8.22 1.02 3.74
C ILE A 12 8.55 1.19 5.22
N TYR A 13 8.86 0.10 5.89
CA TYR A 13 9.27 0.07 7.29
C TYR A 13 10.74 -0.25 7.43
N SER A 14 11.37 0.26 8.50
CA SER A 14 12.72 -0.07 8.91
C SER A 14 12.86 -0.01 10.42
N LYS A 15 13.62 -0.95 10.98
CA LYS A 15 14.11 -0.91 12.37
C LYS A 15 15.52 -0.31 12.49
N GLU A 16 16.22 -0.15 11.37
CA GLU A 16 17.63 0.26 11.34
C GLU A 16 17.82 1.73 11.02
N ILE A 17 16.93 2.33 10.20
CA ILE A 17 17.04 3.71 9.74
C ILE A 17 15.73 4.46 9.96
N SER A 18 15.84 5.77 10.16
CA SER A 18 14.68 6.68 10.26
C SER A 18 14.41 7.49 8.98
N LYS A 19 15.35 7.48 8.04
CA LYS A 19 15.27 8.19 6.76
C LYS A 19 15.84 7.32 5.64
N LEU A 20 15.22 7.34 4.48
CA LEU A 20 15.70 6.60 3.31
C LEU A 20 17.09 7.04 2.83
N SER A 21 17.49 8.29 3.12
CA SER A 21 18.83 8.79 2.84
C SER A 21 19.96 8.06 3.56
N ASP A 22 19.63 7.36 4.65
CA ASP A 22 20.60 6.62 5.48
C ASP A 22 20.73 5.15 5.03
N LEU A 23 20.03 4.77 3.95
CA LEU A 23 20.03 3.41 3.42
C LEU A 23 21.38 3.06 2.82
N LYS A 24 21.95 1.96 3.29
CA LYS A 24 23.25 1.47 2.81
C LYS A 24 23.13 0.74 1.48
N GLU A 25 24.16 0.89 0.65
CA GLU A 25 24.28 0.12 -0.58
C GLU A 25 24.31 -1.39 -0.28
N GLY A 26 23.65 -2.18 -1.14
CA GLY A 26 23.55 -3.64 -0.96
C GLY A 26 22.55 -4.09 0.11
N SER A 27 21.77 -3.16 0.70
CA SER A 27 20.74 -3.48 1.69
C SER A 27 19.70 -4.45 1.12
N THR A 28 19.16 -5.31 2.00
CA THR A 28 18.08 -6.23 1.63
C THR A 28 16.72 -5.60 1.93
N VAL A 29 15.80 -5.72 0.98
CA VAL A 29 14.40 -5.28 1.07
C VAL A 29 13.48 -6.48 0.97
N ALA A 30 12.61 -6.68 1.97
CA ALA A 30 11.54 -7.66 1.88
C ALA A 30 10.33 -7.08 1.15
N ILE A 31 9.78 -7.86 0.22
CA ILE A 31 8.58 -7.51 -0.54
C ILE A 31 7.62 -8.71 -0.58
N PRO A 32 6.30 -8.47 -0.78
CA PRO A 32 5.35 -9.55 -1.02
C PRO A 32 5.70 -10.37 -2.27
N ASN A 33 5.39 -11.68 -2.25
CA ASN A 33 5.67 -12.60 -3.36
C ASN A 33 4.47 -12.90 -4.26
N ASP A 34 3.29 -12.36 -3.94
CA ASP A 34 2.15 -12.45 -4.85
C ASP A 34 2.20 -11.32 -5.89
N ALA A 35 1.85 -11.64 -7.14
CA ALA A 35 2.03 -10.76 -8.29
C ALA A 35 1.43 -9.35 -8.12
N SER A 36 0.30 -9.23 -7.43
CA SER A 36 -0.37 -7.93 -7.23
C SER A 36 0.35 -7.07 -6.21
N ASN A 37 0.69 -7.63 -5.04
CA ASN A 37 1.37 -6.89 -3.98
C ASN A 37 2.87 -6.71 -4.29
N GLU A 38 3.54 -7.65 -4.96
CA GLU A 38 4.90 -7.47 -5.47
C GLU A 38 4.98 -6.26 -6.40
N SER A 39 4.12 -6.24 -7.42
CA SER A 39 4.03 -5.12 -8.36
C SER A 39 3.79 -3.79 -7.64
N ARG A 40 2.85 -3.76 -6.70
CA ARG A 40 2.57 -2.56 -5.90
C ARG A 40 3.78 -2.13 -5.07
N ALA A 41 4.46 -3.08 -4.42
CA ALA A 41 5.66 -2.80 -3.62
C ALA A 41 6.78 -2.19 -4.47
N LEU A 42 6.98 -2.67 -5.69
CA LEU A 42 7.96 -2.12 -6.62
C LEU A 42 7.60 -0.69 -7.04
N PHE A 43 6.32 -0.37 -7.30
CA PHE A 43 5.88 1.01 -7.55
C PHE A 43 6.04 1.91 -6.32
N VAL A 44 5.86 1.40 -5.11
CA VAL A 44 6.13 2.14 -3.87
C VAL A 44 7.62 2.47 -3.74
N LEU A 45 8.50 1.50 -4.00
CA LEU A 45 9.95 1.70 -4.00
C LEU A 45 10.39 2.68 -5.09
N GLN A 46 9.78 2.63 -6.29
CA GLN A 46 10.00 3.63 -7.33
C GLN A 46 9.55 5.03 -6.89
N SER A 47 8.39 5.14 -6.26
CA SER A 47 7.86 6.42 -5.74
C SER A 47 8.74 6.99 -4.63
N ALA A 48 9.41 6.13 -3.87
CA ALA A 48 10.40 6.49 -2.87
C ALA A 48 11.78 6.88 -3.45
N GLY A 49 11.96 6.76 -4.77
CA GLY A 49 13.21 7.08 -5.47
C GLY A 49 14.33 6.04 -5.31
N LEU A 50 13.99 4.82 -4.84
CA LEU A 50 14.97 3.77 -4.54
C LEU A 50 15.33 2.91 -5.77
N LEU A 51 14.46 2.89 -6.77
CA LEU A 51 14.68 2.14 -8.02
C LEU A 51 13.89 2.80 -9.18
N LYS A 52 14.13 2.35 -10.42
CA LYS A 52 13.27 2.64 -11.57
C LYS A 52 12.80 1.35 -12.22
N LEU A 53 11.58 1.39 -12.73
CA LEU A 53 10.93 0.30 -13.46
C LEU A 53 10.86 0.62 -14.96
N THR A 54 10.60 -0.39 -15.77
CA THR A 54 10.35 -0.26 -17.22
C THR A 54 9.15 0.64 -17.53
N THR A 55 8.25 0.85 -16.55
CA THR A 55 7.03 1.67 -16.70
C THR A 55 6.68 2.40 -15.41
N SER A 56 5.99 3.53 -15.55
CA SER A 56 5.31 4.23 -14.45
C SER A 56 3.79 3.98 -14.43
N ASP A 57 3.29 3.20 -15.40
CA ASP A 57 1.88 2.83 -15.52
C ASP A 57 1.56 1.69 -14.55
N SER A 58 1.02 2.03 -13.39
CA SER A 58 0.69 1.08 -12.34
C SER A 58 -0.48 0.14 -12.68
N SER A 59 -1.19 0.36 -13.77
CA SER A 59 -2.20 -0.59 -14.27
C SER A 59 -1.57 -1.88 -14.82
N LYS A 60 -0.26 -1.86 -15.08
CA LYS A 60 0.51 -3.02 -15.51
C LYS A 60 1.11 -3.74 -14.31
N LEU A 61 1.10 -5.06 -14.34
CA LEU A 61 1.85 -5.86 -13.39
C LEU A 61 3.33 -5.83 -13.78
N VAL A 62 4.18 -5.55 -12.80
CA VAL A 62 5.65 -5.59 -12.90
C VAL A 62 6.21 -6.55 -11.85
N GLY A 63 7.38 -7.10 -12.11
CA GLY A 63 8.13 -7.94 -11.19
C GLY A 63 9.60 -7.51 -11.13
N LEU A 64 10.42 -8.23 -10.38
CA LEU A 64 11.85 -7.93 -10.25
C LEU A 64 12.60 -7.77 -11.58
N PRO A 65 12.30 -8.55 -12.67
CA PRO A 65 12.93 -8.37 -13.96
C PRO A 65 12.67 -7.01 -14.63
N ASP A 66 11.63 -6.28 -14.17
CA ASP A 66 11.27 -4.98 -14.73
C ASP A 66 12.04 -3.81 -14.10
N ILE A 67 12.94 -4.06 -13.15
CA ILE A 67 13.80 -3.04 -12.56
C ILE A 67 14.88 -2.64 -13.58
N THR A 68 14.86 -1.38 -14.00
CA THR A 68 15.83 -0.81 -14.96
C THR A 68 17.00 -0.10 -14.30
N GLU A 69 16.77 0.51 -13.13
CA GLU A 69 17.82 1.13 -12.32
C GLU A 69 17.67 0.75 -10.85
N ASN A 70 18.76 0.36 -10.24
CA ASN A 70 18.87 0.02 -8.82
C ASN A 70 20.13 0.67 -8.23
N PRO A 71 20.11 2.00 -8.01
CA PRO A 71 21.31 2.76 -7.64
C PRO A 71 21.89 2.36 -6.28
N HIS A 72 21.06 1.84 -5.37
CA HIS A 72 21.49 1.36 -4.06
C HIS A 72 21.87 -0.12 -4.05
N GLN A 73 21.90 -0.80 -5.21
CA GLN A 73 22.19 -2.23 -5.34
C GLN A 73 21.36 -3.09 -4.37
N LEU A 74 20.08 -2.74 -4.20
CA LEU A 74 19.16 -3.43 -3.30
C LEU A 74 19.02 -4.89 -3.68
N LYS A 75 19.02 -5.75 -2.67
CA LYS A 75 18.71 -7.16 -2.77
C LYS A 75 17.27 -7.39 -2.34
N PHE A 76 16.54 -8.23 -3.04
CA PHE A 76 15.14 -8.49 -2.75
C PHE A 76 14.95 -9.85 -2.08
N LYS A 77 14.10 -9.85 -1.04
CA LYS A 77 13.65 -11.06 -0.37
C LYS A 77 12.13 -11.13 -0.50
N GLU A 78 11.66 -12.03 -1.35
CA GLU A 78 10.24 -12.25 -1.57
C GLU A 78 9.69 -13.16 -0.47
N VAL A 79 8.61 -12.71 0.18
CA VAL A 79 7.94 -13.45 1.26
C VAL A 79 6.42 -13.29 1.11
N ASP A 80 5.64 -14.15 1.75
CA ASP A 80 4.20 -13.94 1.86
C ASP A 80 3.89 -12.55 2.44
N ALA A 81 2.88 -11.87 1.90
CA ALA A 81 2.53 -10.50 2.32
C ALA A 81 2.30 -10.39 3.83
N SER A 82 1.69 -11.40 4.45
CA SER A 82 1.48 -11.46 5.90
C SER A 82 2.77 -11.64 6.71
N GLN A 83 3.86 -12.06 6.08
CA GLN A 83 5.17 -12.25 6.71
C GLN A 83 6.10 -11.05 6.55
N THR A 84 5.74 -10.06 5.72
CA THR A 84 6.57 -8.87 5.51
C THR A 84 6.86 -8.09 6.81
N PRO A 85 5.95 -7.97 7.81
CA PRO A 85 6.26 -7.35 9.09
C PRO A 85 7.38 -8.09 9.87
N ARG A 86 7.34 -9.42 9.86
CA ARG A 86 8.35 -10.24 10.56
C ARG A 86 9.70 -10.24 9.86
N ALA A 87 9.71 -10.04 8.53
CA ALA A 87 10.95 -9.96 7.78
C ALA A 87 11.88 -8.84 8.27
N LEU A 88 11.33 -7.77 8.89
CA LEU A 88 12.10 -6.66 9.48
C LEU A 88 13.15 -7.09 10.51
N ASP A 89 13.03 -8.28 11.09
CA ASP A 89 14.04 -8.82 12.01
C ASP A 89 15.33 -9.25 11.30
N SER A 90 15.32 -9.32 9.96
CA SER A 90 16.43 -9.85 9.15
C SER A 90 16.76 -9.05 7.89
N VAL A 91 16.10 -7.93 7.66
CA VAL A 91 16.29 -7.08 6.48
C VAL A 91 16.30 -5.59 6.87
N ALA A 92 16.96 -4.77 6.07
CA ALA A 92 17.03 -3.34 6.32
C ALA A 92 15.70 -2.62 6.08
N LEU A 93 14.95 -3.02 5.07
CA LEU A 93 13.64 -2.48 4.72
C LEU A 93 12.63 -3.60 4.50
N SER A 94 11.36 -3.36 4.80
CA SER A 94 10.26 -4.20 4.37
C SER A 94 9.11 -3.36 3.84
N VAL A 95 8.56 -3.75 2.69
CA VAL A 95 7.36 -3.11 2.11
C VAL A 95 6.14 -3.87 2.59
N VAL A 96 5.29 -3.21 3.35
CA VAL A 96 4.21 -3.85 4.13
C VAL A 96 2.88 -3.19 3.83
N ASN A 97 1.85 -3.98 3.53
CA ASN A 97 0.48 -3.49 3.50
C ASN A 97 0.07 -3.04 4.91
N TYR A 98 -0.62 -1.92 5.02
CA TYR A 98 -0.91 -1.29 6.30
C TYR A 98 -1.76 -2.18 7.23
N ASN A 99 -2.68 -2.98 6.68
CA ASN A 99 -3.46 -3.95 7.45
C ASN A 99 -2.56 -4.99 8.15
N TYR A 100 -1.51 -5.48 7.49
CA TYR A 100 -0.53 -6.40 8.10
C TYR A 100 0.38 -5.69 9.10
N ALA A 101 0.76 -4.43 8.83
CA ALA A 101 1.51 -3.63 9.79
C ALA A 101 0.73 -3.43 11.09
N THR A 102 -0.57 -3.08 10.97
CA THR A 102 -1.48 -2.92 12.12
C THR A 102 -1.66 -4.23 12.87
N ALA A 103 -1.90 -5.34 12.17
CA ALA A 103 -2.05 -6.67 12.78
C ALA A 103 -0.79 -7.13 13.52
N ALA A 104 0.40 -6.73 13.03
CA ALA A 104 1.68 -7.01 13.68
C ALA A 104 2.07 -5.96 14.74
N SER A 105 1.25 -4.93 14.94
CA SER A 105 1.52 -3.81 15.87
C SER A 105 2.85 -3.11 15.58
N LEU A 106 3.20 -2.94 14.30
CA LEU A 106 4.41 -2.21 13.92
C LEU A 106 4.28 -0.74 14.39
N PRO A 107 5.32 -0.20 15.05
CA PRO A 107 5.33 1.20 15.46
C PRO A 107 5.31 2.14 14.25
N LYS A 108 4.52 3.21 14.32
CA LYS A 108 4.51 4.26 13.27
C LYS A 108 5.89 4.89 13.03
N SER A 109 6.70 4.96 14.09
CA SER A 109 8.07 5.49 14.02
C SER A 109 9.01 4.67 13.14
N GLU A 110 8.66 3.41 12.84
CA GLU A 110 9.40 2.54 11.93
C GLU A 110 9.00 2.72 10.46
N SER A 111 7.88 3.43 10.17
CA SER A 111 7.49 3.78 8.80
C SER A 111 8.37 4.92 8.27
N VAL A 112 9.23 4.61 7.31
CA VAL A 112 10.17 5.57 6.69
C VAL A 112 9.64 6.15 5.38
N PHE A 113 8.59 5.55 4.79
CA PHE A 113 7.90 6.06 3.61
C PHE A 113 6.49 5.49 3.53
N MET A 114 5.53 6.32 3.18
CA MET A 114 4.15 5.92 2.93
C MET A 114 3.82 6.11 1.44
N GLU A 115 3.14 5.13 0.86
CA GLU A 115 2.64 5.19 -0.52
C GLU A 115 1.83 6.46 -0.76
N PRO A 116 2.22 7.30 -1.74
CA PRO A 116 1.50 8.54 -2.01
C PRO A 116 0.09 8.25 -2.56
N LEU A 117 -0.89 9.06 -2.16
CA LEU A 117 -2.23 9.02 -2.73
C LEU A 117 -2.25 9.81 -4.05
N ASN A 118 -2.19 9.10 -5.16
CA ASN A 118 -2.17 9.66 -6.50
C ASN A 118 -2.81 8.67 -7.50
N LYS A 119 -2.74 8.97 -8.79
CA LYS A 119 -3.28 8.09 -9.84
C LYS A 119 -2.66 6.69 -9.84
N THR A 120 -1.40 6.57 -9.44
CA THR A 120 -0.69 5.27 -9.38
C THR A 120 -1.31 4.35 -8.32
N SER A 121 -1.71 4.89 -7.18
CA SER A 121 -2.30 4.12 -6.08
C SER A 121 -3.83 4.02 -6.13
N ALA A 122 -4.49 4.74 -7.05
CA ALA A 122 -5.95 4.79 -7.15
C ALA A 122 -6.58 3.40 -7.38
N GLN A 123 -5.90 2.53 -8.12
CA GLN A 123 -6.38 1.17 -8.40
C GLN A 123 -6.47 0.26 -7.16
N TYR A 124 -5.82 0.63 -6.06
CA TYR A 124 -5.83 -0.13 -4.80
C TYR A 124 -6.89 0.36 -3.81
N ILE A 125 -7.79 1.24 -4.25
CA ILE A 125 -8.94 1.66 -3.45
C ILE A 125 -9.95 0.51 -3.42
N ASN A 126 -10.32 0.10 -2.22
CA ASN A 126 -11.39 -0.89 -2.02
C ASN A 126 -12.75 -0.28 -2.32
N PHE A 127 -13.69 -1.08 -2.80
CA PHE A 127 -15.03 -0.62 -3.12
C PHE A 127 -16.09 -1.70 -2.83
N ILE A 128 -17.32 -1.24 -2.60
CA ILE A 128 -18.50 -2.11 -2.55
C ILE A 128 -18.98 -2.33 -3.98
N ALA A 129 -19.03 -3.60 -4.41
CA ALA A 129 -19.49 -3.98 -5.73
C ALA A 129 -20.83 -4.70 -5.66
N ALA A 130 -21.68 -4.46 -6.66
CA ALA A 130 -22.90 -5.21 -6.88
C ALA A 130 -22.98 -5.66 -8.34
N THR A 131 -23.69 -6.77 -8.60
CA THR A 131 -23.95 -7.21 -9.96
C THR A 131 -24.77 -6.16 -10.73
N SER A 132 -24.66 -6.12 -12.06
CA SER A 132 -25.42 -5.18 -12.88
C SER A 132 -26.94 -5.32 -12.70
N LYS A 133 -27.41 -6.53 -12.37
CA LYS A 133 -28.84 -6.79 -12.08
C LYS A 133 -29.28 -6.13 -10.77
N GLU A 134 -28.40 -6.06 -9.79
CA GLU A 134 -28.67 -5.58 -8.43
C GLU A 134 -28.25 -4.12 -8.21
N LYS A 135 -27.74 -3.42 -9.22
CA LYS A 135 -27.28 -2.02 -9.11
C LYS A 135 -28.33 -1.05 -8.58
N ASN A 136 -29.61 -1.37 -8.71
CA ASN A 136 -30.74 -0.58 -8.25
C ASN A 136 -31.39 -1.12 -6.96
N ASN A 137 -30.84 -2.19 -6.37
CA ASN A 137 -31.34 -2.76 -5.14
C ASN A 137 -31.22 -1.72 -4.01
N LYS A 138 -32.35 -1.39 -3.39
CA LYS A 138 -32.44 -0.36 -2.34
C LYS A 138 -31.56 -0.70 -1.13
N VAL A 139 -31.52 -1.98 -0.73
CA VAL A 139 -30.73 -2.42 0.41
C VAL A 139 -29.24 -2.20 0.17
N TYR A 140 -28.73 -2.54 -1.03
CA TYR A 140 -27.32 -2.34 -1.36
C TYR A 140 -26.94 -0.86 -1.43
N LYS A 141 -27.85 -0.01 -1.93
CA LYS A 141 -27.67 1.44 -1.92
C LYS A 141 -27.63 2.01 -0.51
N GLU A 142 -28.47 1.52 0.41
CA GLU A 142 -28.44 1.95 1.81
C GLU A 142 -27.14 1.49 2.52
N VAL A 143 -26.65 0.27 2.22
CA VAL A 143 -25.36 -0.19 2.75
C VAL A 143 -24.22 0.71 2.27
N ALA A 144 -24.14 1.02 0.97
CA ALA A 144 -23.11 1.89 0.41
C ALA A 144 -23.19 3.31 1.03
N LYS A 145 -24.41 3.86 1.18
CA LYS A 145 -24.64 5.16 1.80
C LYS A 145 -24.26 5.19 3.29
N ALA A 146 -24.60 4.14 4.04
CA ALA A 146 -24.22 4.03 5.45
C ALA A 146 -22.69 3.97 5.59
N TYR A 147 -22.04 3.22 4.70
CA TYR A 147 -20.58 3.10 4.67
C TYR A 147 -19.90 4.43 4.33
N ALA A 148 -20.38 5.18 3.33
CA ALA A 148 -19.87 6.49 2.93
C ALA A 148 -20.44 7.65 3.78
N SER A 149 -20.70 7.41 5.06
CA SER A 149 -21.26 8.42 5.96
C SER A 149 -20.19 9.24 6.66
N LYS A 150 -20.55 10.45 7.12
CA LYS A 150 -19.68 11.27 7.97
C LYS A 150 -19.28 10.57 9.28
N ALA A 151 -20.13 9.70 9.81
CA ALA A 151 -19.82 8.91 10.99
C ALA A 151 -18.69 7.91 10.71
N THR A 152 -18.75 7.22 9.56
CA THR A 152 -17.69 6.30 9.11
C THR A 152 -16.39 7.06 8.82
N GLU A 153 -16.48 8.21 8.14
CA GLU A 153 -15.31 9.07 7.90
C GLU A 153 -14.62 9.48 9.20
N LYS A 154 -15.41 9.91 10.19
CA LYS A 154 -14.89 10.27 11.51
C LYS A 154 -14.22 9.09 12.19
N ALA A 155 -14.86 7.92 12.19
CA ALA A 155 -14.32 6.70 12.78
C ALA A 155 -13.00 6.27 12.14
N ILE A 156 -12.89 6.33 10.80
CA ILE A 156 -11.65 6.04 10.08
C ILE A 156 -10.53 7.00 10.51
N LYS A 157 -10.80 8.31 10.54
CA LYS A 157 -9.82 9.33 10.94
C LYS A 157 -9.37 9.19 12.40
N GLU A 158 -10.28 8.79 13.29
CA GLU A 158 -9.97 8.54 14.69
C GLU A 158 -9.14 7.26 14.89
N GLN A 159 -9.46 6.22 14.12
CA GLN A 159 -8.76 4.94 14.19
C GLN A 159 -7.39 4.98 13.50
N TYR A 160 -7.28 5.70 12.39
CA TYR A 160 -6.09 5.81 11.54
C TYR A 160 -5.62 7.27 11.38
N PRO A 161 -5.21 7.93 12.47
CA PRO A 161 -4.86 9.36 12.44
C PRO A 161 -3.59 9.67 11.63
N ASP A 162 -2.83 8.66 11.26
CA ASP A 162 -1.63 8.73 10.41
C ASP A 162 -1.93 8.65 8.91
N GLY A 163 -3.21 8.45 8.54
CA GLY A 163 -3.61 8.31 7.14
C GLY A 163 -3.26 6.97 6.50
N GLY A 164 -2.91 5.94 7.29
CA GLY A 164 -2.68 4.58 6.80
C GLY A 164 -3.90 4.01 6.10
N GLU A 165 -5.10 4.32 6.62
CA GLU A 165 -6.37 4.14 5.92
C GLU A 165 -7.08 5.47 5.75
N LEU A 166 -7.69 5.68 4.57
CA LEU A 166 -8.38 6.93 4.22
C LEU A 166 -9.75 6.62 3.60
N PRO A 167 -10.79 7.43 3.93
CA PRO A 167 -12.03 7.41 3.17
C PRO A 167 -11.75 7.82 1.72
N ALA A 168 -12.32 7.09 0.76
CA ALA A 168 -12.03 7.28 -0.65
C ALA A 168 -13.23 7.78 -1.49
N TRP A 169 -14.42 7.91 -0.90
CA TRP A 169 -15.63 8.30 -1.63
C TRP A 169 -15.67 9.76 -2.12
N ASP A 170 -14.86 10.66 -1.53
CA ASP A 170 -14.75 12.06 -1.92
C ASP A 170 -13.42 12.39 -2.64
N LEU A 171 -12.59 11.38 -2.93
CA LEU A 171 -11.31 11.60 -3.59
C LEU A 171 -11.49 11.94 -5.07
N LYS A 172 -10.91 13.06 -5.48
CA LYS A 172 -10.74 13.45 -6.89
C LYS A 172 -9.31 13.11 -7.30
N LEU A 173 -9.11 11.97 -7.98
CA LEU A 173 -7.82 11.48 -8.45
C LEU A 173 -7.64 11.66 -9.96
#